data_7ba3ae5207da925c54b2942c41c12d8f
#
_entry.id   7ba3ae5207da925c54b2942c41c12d8f
#
_cell.length_a   1.000
_cell.length_b   1.000
_cell.length_c   1.000
_cell.angle_alpha   90.00
_cell.angle_beta   90.00
_cell.angle_gamma   90.00
#
_symmetry.space_group_name_H-M   'P 1'
#
loop_
_entity.id
_entity.type
_entity.pdbx_description
1 polymer ?
#
loop_
_entity_poly.entity_id
_entity_poly.type
_entity_poly.pdbx_seq_one_letter_code
_entity_poly.pdbx_strand_id
1 'polypeptide(L)'
;MCGIVGYLGKGDAYPALIKGLKRLEYRGYDSAGVALIGNDGSLNVYKAKGKVADLEAFCADKDISGHVGIAHTRWATHGEPSAVNAHPHYSSSKNLAMIHNGIIENYADIKKNLMAKGVEFKSETDTEVLVQLIEYIQVKKDLDLLTAVQVALRQVIGAYAIAILDKRNPDQIIAARKQSPLVVGIGEDGEFYLGSDASPIIEYTDKVVYLEDGNIAVMRLGQELQVVNIQNVKLNPEVQTVDIDLGQIEKGGFPHFMLKEIFEQPECLRNCMRGRVVSRTVETRVMTDGDDTTCKTETEMGVVLSSITDHRQQLLNAKRIIIVACGTSWHAGLIGKQMIENYCRIPVEVEYASEFRYRNPVVTKDDVVIAISQSGETADTLAAIKLAKESGAFIYGICNSIGSSIARETDTGTYIHVGPEIGVASTKAFTGQVTVLILLALAIGKERGTISENEYQKITEQLWNIPCKMKEVLKLNNKIADLSRT
;
A
#
# COMPACT_ATOMS: atom_id res chain seq x y z
N MET A 1 3.86 9.52 -2.98
CA MET A 1 4.48 8.85 -1.78
C MET A 1 5.89 8.45 -2.14
N CYS A 2 6.82 8.51 -1.19
CA CYS A 2 8.23 8.16 -1.41
C CYS A 2 8.45 6.63 -1.45
N GLY A 3 9.57 6.19 -2.03
CA GLY A 3 9.97 4.80 -2.11
C GLY A 3 11.19 4.49 -1.24
N ILE A 4 11.13 3.47 -0.39
CA ILE A 4 12.23 2.93 0.40
C ILE A 4 12.68 1.60 -0.20
N VAL A 5 13.98 1.41 -0.36
CA VAL A 5 14.62 0.12 -0.69
C VAL A 5 15.84 -0.08 0.19
N GLY A 6 16.06 -1.31 0.66
CA GLY A 6 17.26 -1.72 1.37
C GLY A 6 17.71 -3.11 0.93
N TYR A 7 18.99 -3.36 1.01
CA TYR A 7 19.60 -4.66 0.75
C TYR A 7 20.75 -4.93 1.72
N LEU A 8 20.79 -6.14 2.22
CA LEU A 8 21.87 -6.68 3.03
C LEU A 8 22.06 -8.15 2.62
N GLY A 9 23.18 -8.45 1.97
CA GLY A 9 23.41 -9.78 1.43
C GLY A 9 24.87 -10.06 1.11
N LYS A 10 25.14 -11.12 0.34
CA LYS A 10 26.48 -11.51 -0.07
C LYS A 10 26.92 -10.83 -1.37
N GLY A 11 25.98 -10.34 -2.16
CA GLY A 11 26.23 -9.67 -3.45
C GLY A 11 26.36 -8.17 -3.31
N ASP A 12 26.67 -7.50 -4.43
CA ASP A 12 26.67 -6.04 -4.48
C ASP A 12 25.27 -5.45 -4.27
N ALA A 13 25.16 -4.51 -3.34
CA ALA A 13 23.86 -3.90 -2.98
C ALA A 13 23.33 -2.97 -4.08
N TYR A 14 24.19 -2.22 -4.76
CA TYR A 14 23.80 -1.18 -5.68
C TYR A 14 22.82 -1.64 -6.79
N PRO A 15 23.04 -2.77 -7.50
CA PRO A 15 22.13 -3.23 -8.54
C PRO A 15 20.71 -3.53 -8.00
N ALA A 16 20.62 -4.18 -6.83
CA ALA A 16 19.35 -4.51 -6.19
C ALA A 16 18.59 -3.22 -5.76
N LEU A 17 19.32 -2.26 -5.19
CA LEU A 17 18.77 -0.98 -4.76
C LEU A 17 18.23 -0.16 -5.92
N ILE A 18 19.00 0.00 -7.00
CA ILE A 18 18.57 0.78 -8.18
C ILE A 18 17.38 0.11 -8.87
N LYS A 19 17.41 -1.22 -9.02
CA LYS A 19 16.28 -1.95 -9.61
C LYS A 19 15.02 -1.81 -8.76
N GLY A 20 15.16 -1.89 -7.45
CA GLY A 20 14.07 -1.65 -6.51
C GLY A 20 13.52 -0.23 -6.58
N LEU A 21 14.38 0.79 -6.65
CA LEU A 21 13.96 2.19 -6.81
C LEU A 21 13.20 2.41 -8.13
N LYS A 22 13.65 1.83 -9.24
CA LYS A 22 12.93 1.91 -10.53
C LYS A 22 11.51 1.35 -10.44
N ARG A 23 11.31 0.31 -9.64
CA ARG A 23 9.98 -0.27 -9.38
C ARG A 23 9.11 0.60 -8.48
N LEU A 24 9.71 1.47 -7.65
CA LEU A 24 9.02 2.39 -6.76
C LEU A 24 8.93 3.84 -7.30
N GLU A 25 9.53 4.11 -8.47
CA GLU A 25 9.59 5.47 -9.04
C GLU A 25 8.20 6.09 -9.26
N TYR A 26 7.18 5.24 -9.48
CA TYR A 26 5.79 5.70 -9.56
C TYR A 26 5.27 6.38 -8.29
N ARG A 27 5.90 6.11 -7.13
CA ARG A 27 5.52 6.72 -5.85
C ARG A 27 6.07 8.14 -5.68
N GLY A 28 7.20 8.46 -6.32
CA GLY A 28 7.85 9.76 -6.23
C GLY A 28 9.14 9.77 -7.04
N TYR A 29 9.43 10.90 -7.67
CA TYR A 29 10.54 11.05 -8.61
C TYR A 29 11.12 12.46 -8.70
N ASP A 30 11.01 13.27 -7.64
CA ASP A 30 11.62 14.61 -7.63
C ASP A 30 13.12 14.58 -7.29
N SER A 31 13.51 13.55 -6.57
CA SER A 31 14.91 13.27 -6.25
C SER A 31 15.09 11.80 -5.85
N ALA A 32 16.30 11.29 -6.03
CA ALA A 32 16.68 9.94 -5.63
C ALA A 32 18.06 9.93 -4.98
N GLY A 33 18.33 8.89 -4.17
CA GLY A 33 19.65 8.72 -3.61
C GLY A 33 19.86 7.34 -3.00
N VAL A 34 21.13 7.02 -2.79
CA VAL A 34 21.61 5.74 -2.26
C VAL A 34 22.71 5.97 -1.22
N ALA A 35 22.71 5.16 -0.18
CA ALA A 35 23.82 5.03 0.76
C ALA A 35 24.33 3.59 0.75
N LEU A 36 25.64 3.43 0.67
CA LEU A 36 26.33 2.14 0.64
C LEU A 36 27.46 2.15 1.65
N ILE A 37 27.70 1.04 2.31
CA ILE A 37 28.94 0.83 3.03
C ILE A 37 29.86 0.05 2.09
N GLY A 38 30.91 0.74 1.63
CA GLY A 38 31.90 0.22 0.71
C GLY A 38 32.73 -0.92 1.32
N ASN A 39 33.39 -1.68 0.47
CA ASN A 39 34.29 -2.77 0.90
C ASN A 39 35.48 -2.29 1.73
N ASP A 40 35.82 -0.99 1.65
CA ASP A 40 36.83 -0.31 2.46
C ASP A 40 36.29 0.18 3.82
N GLY A 41 35.00 -0.05 4.11
CA GLY A 41 34.30 0.43 5.31
C GLY A 41 33.87 1.90 5.23
N SER A 42 34.02 2.56 4.09
CA SER A 42 33.49 3.91 3.89
C SER A 42 31.96 3.92 3.78
N LEU A 43 31.32 4.96 4.30
CA LEU A 43 29.88 5.21 4.10
C LEU A 43 29.73 6.23 2.96
N ASN A 44 29.35 5.74 1.79
CA ASN A 44 29.18 6.51 0.57
C ASN A 44 27.70 6.88 0.37
N VAL A 45 27.37 8.16 0.21
CA VAL A 45 26.01 8.63 -0.09
C VAL A 45 26.02 9.44 -1.37
N TYR A 46 25.21 9.00 -2.31
CA TYR A 46 25.03 9.64 -3.62
C TYR A 46 23.59 10.06 -3.77
N LYS A 47 23.38 11.31 -4.21
CA LYS A 47 22.06 11.92 -4.32
C LYS A 47 21.95 12.75 -5.58
N ALA A 48 20.81 12.63 -6.28
CA ALA A 48 20.52 13.42 -7.47
C ALA A 48 19.10 14.01 -7.40
N LYS A 49 18.93 15.22 -7.93
CA LYS A 49 17.61 15.75 -8.25
C LYS A 49 17.12 15.08 -9.53
N GLY A 50 15.85 14.69 -9.58
CA GLY A 50 15.23 14.05 -10.74
C GLY A 50 14.94 12.56 -10.51
N LYS A 51 14.96 11.78 -11.57
CA LYS A 51 14.59 10.36 -11.59
C LYS A 51 15.74 9.45 -11.17
N VAL A 52 15.43 8.16 -11.00
CA VAL A 52 16.45 7.13 -10.72
C VAL A 52 17.52 7.07 -11.82
N ALA A 53 17.16 7.31 -13.07
CA ALA A 53 18.11 7.38 -14.18
C ALA A 53 19.15 8.52 -14.00
N ASP A 54 18.77 9.67 -13.42
CA ASP A 54 19.68 10.76 -13.12
C ASP A 54 20.66 10.39 -12.00
N LEU A 55 20.18 9.62 -11.00
CA LEU A 55 21.04 9.05 -9.96
C LEU A 55 22.04 8.04 -10.54
N GLU A 56 21.60 7.15 -11.45
CA GLU A 56 22.51 6.20 -12.12
C GLU A 56 23.59 6.92 -12.91
N ALA A 57 23.22 7.95 -13.67
CA ALA A 57 24.18 8.75 -14.42
C ALA A 57 25.18 9.45 -13.48
N PHE A 58 24.71 9.96 -12.33
CA PHE A 58 25.57 10.57 -11.31
C PHE A 58 26.53 9.57 -10.64
N CYS A 59 26.13 8.31 -10.53
CA CYS A 59 26.91 7.24 -9.88
C CYS A 59 27.89 6.54 -10.84
N ALA A 60 27.87 6.82 -12.15
CA ALA A 60 28.60 6.08 -13.16
C ALA A 60 30.14 6.06 -12.95
N ASP A 61 30.69 7.08 -12.32
CA ASP A 61 32.13 7.25 -12.03
C ASP A 61 32.46 7.13 -10.52
N LYS A 62 31.51 6.70 -9.70
CA LYS A 62 31.64 6.63 -8.24
C LYS A 62 31.91 5.22 -7.76
N ASP A 63 32.46 5.11 -6.56
CA ASP A 63 32.55 3.82 -5.87
C ASP A 63 31.15 3.42 -5.36
N ILE A 64 30.56 2.46 -6.02
CA ILE A 64 29.24 1.87 -5.71
C ILE A 64 29.37 0.44 -5.13
N SER A 65 30.57 0.05 -4.75
CA SER A 65 30.84 -1.25 -4.14
C SER A 65 30.21 -1.37 -2.75
N GLY A 66 29.94 -2.58 -2.32
CA GLY A 66 29.43 -2.89 -0.99
C GLY A 66 28.25 -3.83 -1.00
N HIS A 67 28.14 -4.61 0.08
CA HIS A 67 27.13 -5.67 0.24
C HIS A 67 25.91 -5.21 1.07
N VAL A 68 25.92 -3.99 1.56
CA VAL A 68 24.82 -3.39 2.34
C VAL A 68 24.54 -1.97 1.84
N GLY A 69 23.25 -1.66 1.72
CA GLY A 69 22.85 -0.32 1.33
C GLY A 69 21.35 -0.04 1.53
N ILE A 70 21.03 1.25 1.50
CA ILE A 70 19.67 1.78 1.53
C ILE A 70 19.51 2.82 0.44
N ALA A 71 18.33 2.91 -0.16
CA ALA A 71 18.05 3.81 -1.26
C ALA A 71 16.63 4.37 -1.17
N HIS A 72 16.41 5.53 -1.77
CA HIS A 72 15.18 6.28 -1.64
C HIS A 72 14.82 7.05 -2.90
N THR A 73 13.52 7.07 -3.26
CA THR A 73 12.94 8.05 -4.17
C THR A 73 12.01 8.97 -3.40
N ARG A 74 12.15 10.27 -3.60
CA ARG A 74 11.44 11.29 -2.85
C ARG A 74 10.33 11.93 -3.68
N TRP A 75 9.22 12.22 -2.98
CA TRP A 75 8.23 13.22 -3.36
C TRP A 75 8.20 14.26 -2.26
N ALA A 76 8.67 15.47 -2.56
CA ALA A 76 8.92 16.51 -1.53
C ALA A 76 7.63 16.87 -0.77
N THR A 77 7.71 16.76 0.55
CA THR A 77 6.70 17.27 1.50
C THR A 77 7.24 18.45 2.29
N HIS A 78 8.55 18.45 2.58
CA HIS A 78 9.29 19.50 3.31
C HIS A 78 10.59 19.84 2.58
N GLY A 79 10.84 21.13 2.33
CA GLY A 79 12.00 21.62 1.60
C GLY A 79 11.90 21.39 0.08
N GLU A 80 12.57 22.27 -0.69
CA GLU A 80 12.57 22.19 -2.16
C GLU A 80 13.22 20.91 -2.69
N PRO A 81 12.77 20.39 -3.86
CA PRO A 81 13.46 19.32 -4.56
C PRO A 81 14.90 19.71 -4.93
N SER A 82 15.86 19.21 -4.17
CA SER A 82 17.29 19.46 -4.36
C SER A 82 18.11 18.25 -3.91
N ALA A 83 19.37 18.16 -4.35
CA ALA A 83 20.27 17.11 -3.89
C ALA A 83 20.54 17.21 -2.38
N VAL A 84 20.48 18.40 -1.77
CA VAL A 84 20.67 18.60 -0.33
C VAL A 84 19.53 18.00 0.46
N ASN A 85 18.30 18.23 0.02
CA ASN A 85 17.07 17.74 0.68
C ASN A 85 16.70 16.31 0.26
N ALA A 86 17.37 15.71 -0.73
CA ALA A 86 17.20 14.31 -1.09
C ALA A 86 17.71 13.37 0.00
N HIS A 87 17.10 12.18 0.11
CA HIS A 87 17.57 11.10 0.98
C HIS A 87 18.60 10.23 0.25
N PRO A 88 19.49 9.56 0.99
CA PRO A 88 19.68 9.48 2.43
C PRO A 88 20.33 10.74 3.05
N HIS A 89 20.08 10.93 4.36
CA HIS A 89 20.74 11.97 5.16
C HIS A 89 21.83 11.38 6.06
N TYR A 90 22.95 12.12 6.18
CA TYR A 90 24.05 11.79 7.08
C TYR A 90 23.80 12.35 8.49
N SER A 91 24.35 11.68 9.48
CA SER A 91 24.66 12.27 10.78
C SER A 91 25.89 13.20 10.70
N SER A 92 26.12 14.02 11.72
CA SER A 92 27.22 15.01 11.78
C SER A 92 28.60 14.38 11.63
N SER A 93 28.83 13.22 12.26
CA SER A 93 30.09 12.48 12.13
C SER A 93 30.21 11.69 10.81
N LYS A 94 29.15 11.62 10.02
CA LYS A 94 29.02 10.75 8.83
C LYS A 94 29.20 9.25 9.14
N ASN A 95 28.88 8.85 10.38
CA ASN A 95 28.84 7.43 10.74
C ASN A 95 27.50 6.77 10.42
N LEU A 96 26.42 7.56 10.45
CA LEU A 96 25.07 7.09 10.14
C LEU A 96 24.56 7.66 8.83
N ALA A 97 23.83 6.85 8.08
CA ALA A 97 22.99 7.30 6.97
C ALA A 97 21.57 6.78 7.15
N MET A 98 20.56 7.60 6.89
CA MET A 98 19.16 7.28 7.10
C MET A 98 18.29 7.74 5.95
N ILE A 99 17.29 6.91 5.62
CA ILE A 99 16.15 7.24 4.77
C ILE A 99 14.87 7.22 5.57
N HIS A 100 13.85 7.98 5.13
CA HIS A 100 12.60 8.15 5.86
C HIS A 100 11.44 8.41 4.92
N ASN A 101 10.33 7.73 5.16
CA ASN A 101 8.99 8.03 4.65
C ASN A 101 8.10 8.43 5.82
N GLY A 102 7.43 9.55 5.71
CA GLY A 102 6.53 10.06 6.73
C GLY A 102 6.78 11.52 7.06
N ILE A 103 6.28 11.97 8.21
CA ILE A 103 6.44 13.33 8.71
C ILE A 103 6.65 13.26 10.22
N ILE A 104 7.70 13.93 10.69
CA ILE A 104 7.98 14.10 12.12
C ILE A 104 7.43 15.47 12.54
N GLU A 105 6.25 15.47 13.12
CA GLU A 105 5.49 16.69 13.43
C GLU A 105 6.23 17.62 14.41
N ASN A 106 6.94 17.07 15.37
CA ASN A 106 7.69 17.84 16.37
C ASN A 106 9.16 18.07 16.00
N TYR A 107 9.51 17.96 14.70
CA TYR A 107 10.89 18.11 14.25
C TYR A 107 11.48 19.49 14.60
N ALA A 108 10.70 20.56 14.57
CA ALA A 108 11.15 21.91 14.86
C ALA A 108 11.67 22.08 16.30
N ASP A 109 10.98 21.51 17.27
CA ASP A 109 11.40 21.53 18.68
C ASP A 109 12.66 20.69 18.92
N ILE A 110 12.72 19.51 18.29
CA ILE A 110 13.90 18.64 18.33
C ILE A 110 15.10 19.36 17.72
N LYS A 111 14.93 19.99 16.54
CA LYS A 111 15.97 20.75 15.85
C LYS A 111 16.51 21.89 16.73
N LYS A 112 15.63 22.70 17.31
CA LYS A 112 15.98 23.78 18.22
C LYS A 112 16.81 23.29 19.42
N ASN A 113 16.40 22.17 20.02
CA ASN A 113 17.10 21.57 21.14
C ASN A 113 18.50 21.04 20.76
N LEU A 114 18.67 20.47 19.57
CA LEU A 114 19.93 19.97 19.05
C LEU A 114 20.87 21.12 18.68
N MET A 115 20.35 22.20 18.03
CA MET A 115 21.12 23.42 17.74
C MET A 115 21.68 24.07 19.01
N ALA A 116 20.91 24.14 20.07
CA ALA A 116 21.37 24.63 21.38
C ALA A 116 22.50 23.77 22.00
N LYS A 117 22.70 22.55 21.49
CA LYS A 117 23.77 21.63 21.88
C LYS A 117 24.94 21.58 20.89
N GLY A 118 24.93 22.49 19.89
CA GLY A 118 26.00 22.65 18.90
C GLY A 118 25.88 21.74 17.67
N VAL A 119 24.71 21.12 17.42
CA VAL A 119 24.49 20.34 16.20
C VAL A 119 24.13 21.27 15.06
N GLU A 120 24.82 21.13 13.92
CA GLU A 120 24.57 21.87 12.70
C GLU A 120 23.68 21.06 11.73
N PHE A 121 22.85 21.77 10.99
CA PHE A 121 21.93 21.20 9.99
C PHE A 121 22.22 21.77 8.61
N LYS A 122 22.16 20.89 7.60
CA LYS A 122 22.46 21.24 6.20
C LYS A 122 21.22 21.28 5.34
N SER A 123 20.18 20.50 5.70
CA SER A 123 18.95 20.41 4.97
C SER A 123 17.77 21.03 5.73
N GLU A 124 16.66 21.15 5.03
CA GLU A 124 15.38 21.62 5.59
C GLU A 124 14.49 20.46 6.04
N THR A 125 14.98 19.20 5.97
CA THR A 125 14.17 18.01 6.18
C THR A 125 14.08 17.62 7.66
N ASP A 126 12.94 17.09 8.05
CA ASP A 126 12.70 16.45 9.33
C ASP A 126 13.54 15.17 9.51
N THR A 127 13.89 14.53 8.40
CA THR A 127 14.74 13.33 8.37
C THR A 127 16.16 13.61 8.87
N GLU A 128 16.77 14.73 8.47
CA GLU A 128 18.08 15.12 9.01
C GLU A 128 17.99 15.31 10.53
N VAL A 129 16.89 15.90 11.01
CA VAL A 129 16.70 16.11 12.44
C VAL A 129 16.67 14.78 13.20
N LEU A 130 16.03 13.77 12.63
CA LEU A 130 15.96 12.45 13.29
C LEU A 130 17.31 11.73 13.31
N VAL A 131 18.07 11.71 12.20
CA VAL A 131 19.40 11.06 12.20
C VAL A 131 20.38 11.76 13.13
N GLN A 132 20.32 13.08 13.24
CA GLN A 132 21.12 13.86 14.18
C GLN A 132 20.73 13.57 15.64
N LEU A 133 19.42 13.41 15.93
CA LEU A 133 18.94 13.03 17.25
C LEU A 133 19.46 11.65 17.66
N ILE A 134 19.40 10.67 16.75
CA ILE A 134 19.87 9.30 16.98
C ILE A 134 21.37 9.30 17.30
N GLU A 135 22.19 9.99 16.47
CA GLU A 135 23.63 10.09 16.72
C GLU A 135 23.94 10.80 18.03
N TYR A 136 23.28 11.93 18.31
CA TYR A 136 23.47 12.66 19.56
C TYR A 136 23.20 11.77 20.79
N ILE A 137 22.13 10.99 20.77
CA ILE A 137 21.78 10.05 21.85
C ILE A 137 22.83 8.95 21.94
N GLN A 138 23.22 8.37 20.79
CA GLN A 138 24.18 7.28 20.71
C GLN A 138 25.53 7.67 21.34
N VAL A 139 26.07 8.81 20.90
CA VAL A 139 27.38 9.29 21.36
C VAL A 139 27.34 9.74 22.83
N LYS A 140 26.31 10.53 23.20
CA LYS A 140 26.27 11.12 24.57
C LYS A 140 26.05 10.08 25.66
N LYS A 141 25.34 8.99 25.32
CA LYS A 141 25.00 7.95 26.32
C LYS A 141 25.78 6.66 26.12
N ASP A 142 26.71 6.63 25.15
CA ASP A 142 27.51 5.44 24.79
C ASP A 142 26.60 4.21 24.54
N LEU A 143 25.60 4.36 23.67
CA LEU A 143 24.61 3.33 23.37
C LEU A 143 24.89 2.65 22.03
N ASP A 144 24.50 1.38 21.91
CA ASP A 144 24.39 0.73 20.62
C ASP A 144 23.31 1.40 19.76
N LEU A 145 23.36 1.17 18.43
CA LEU A 145 22.45 1.82 17.49
C LEU A 145 20.98 1.49 17.76
N LEU A 146 20.66 0.23 18.08
CA LEU A 146 19.27 -0.18 18.35
C LEU A 146 18.69 0.60 19.53
N THR A 147 19.43 0.64 20.63
CA THR A 147 19.01 1.36 21.83
C THR A 147 18.90 2.87 21.59
N ALA A 148 19.83 3.45 20.82
CA ALA A 148 19.77 4.87 20.45
C ALA A 148 18.53 5.18 19.60
N VAL A 149 18.20 4.33 18.62
CA VAL A 149 16.97 4.42 17.80
C VAL A 149 15.72 4.34 18.69
N GLN A 150 15.64 3.37 19.59
CA GLN A 150 14.51 3.23 20.50
C GLN A 150 14.32 4.49 21.37
N VAL A 151 15.38 5.03 21.93
CA VAL A 151 15.33 6.25 22.76
C VAL A 151 14.93 7.47 21.92
N ALA A 152 15.41 7.59 20.68
CA ALA A 152 15.03 8.67 19.78
C ALA A 152 13.55 8.59 19.38
N LEU A 153 13.08 7.42 18.96
CA LEU A 153 11.71 7.22 18.49
C LEU A 153 10.65 7.43 19.59
N ARG A 154 11.01 7.26 20.85
CA ARG A 154 10.12 7.64 21.99
C ARG A 154 9.88 9.13 22.11
N GLN A 155 10.74 9.97 21.52
CA GLN A 155 10.62 11.43 21.53
C GLN A 155 9.93 11.97 20.26
N VAL A 156 9.71 11.12 19.27
CA VAL A 156 9.13 11.48 17.97
C VAL A 156 7.61 11.42 18.00
N ILE A 157 6.98 12.50 17.58
CA ILE A 157 5.54 12.60 17.29
C ILE A 157 5.39 12.62 15.77
N GLY A 158 4.56 11.73 15.21
CA GLY A 158 4.31 11.66 13.78
C GLY A 158 4.37 10.25 13.22
N ALA A 159 4.37 10.15 11.89
CA ALA A 159 4.45 8.92 11.12
C ALA A 159 5.85 8.72 10.56
N TYR A 160 6.36 7.50 10.61
CA TYR A 160 7.67 7.17 10.04
C TYR A 160 7.77 5.73 9.54
N ALA A 161 8.50 5.55 8.44
CA ALA A 161 9.20 4.33 8.07
C ALA A 161 10.64 4.72 7.80
N ILE A 162 11.57 4.19 8.57
CA ILE A 162 13.00 4.53 8.50
C ILE A 162 13.85 3.30 8.24
N ALA A 163 14.99 3.50 7.55
CA ALA A 163 16.08 2.53 7.51
C ALA A 163 17.40 3.26 7.75
N ILE A 164 18.27 2.65 8.54
CA ILE A 164 19.52 3.25 9.02
C ILE A 164 20.68 2.30 8.81
N LEU A 165 21.78 2.83 8.29
CA LEU A 165 23.10 2.23 8.23
C LEU A 165 24.03 2.88 9.26
N ASP A 166 24.88 2.06 9.88
CA ASP A 166 26.00 2.53 10.72
C ASP A 166 27.30 1.93 10.19
N LYS A 167 28.23 2.74 9.70
CA LYS A 167 29.51 2.24 9.15
C LYS A 167 30.36 1.47 10.16
N ARG A 168 30.07 1.63 11.47
CA ARG A 168 30.76 0.87 12.53
C ARG A 168 30.22 -0.54 12.68
N ASN A 169 29.02 -0.83 12.10
CA ASN A 169 28.40 -2.14 12.05
C ASN A 169 27.95 -2.42 10.60
N PRO A 170 28.89 -2.71 9.71
CA PRO A 170 28.61 -2.76 8.26
C PRO A 170 27.67 -3.88 7.85
N ASP A 171 27.53 -4.93 8.65
CA ASP A 171 26.68 -6.10 8.37
C ASP A 171 25.28 -5.99 8.99
N GLN A 172 24.79 -4.74 9.17
CA GLN A 172 23.52 -4.50 9.82
C GLN A 172 22.70 -3.38 9.15
N ILE A 173 21.40 -3.61 9.02
CA ILE A 173 20.40 -2.56 8.79
C ILE A 173 19.42 -2.56 9.96
N ILE A 174 19.10 -1.38 10.51
CA ILE A 174 17.97 -1.19 11.42
C ILE A 174 16.86 -0.46 10.68
N ALA A 175 15.64 -1.01 10.75
CA ALA A 175 14.45 -0.41 10.16
C ALA A 175 13.34 -0.31 11.21
N ALA A 176 12.59 0.79 11.20
CA ALA A 176 11.48 0.99 12.14
C ALA A 176 10.27 1.59 11.45
N ARG A 177 9.09 1.25 11.98
CA ARG A 177 7.82 1.69 11.39
C ARG A 177 6.86 2.25 12.44
N LYS A 178 6.13 3.31 12.03
CA LYS A 178 4.90 3.80 12.65
C LYS A 178 4.06 4.52 11.59
N GLN A 179 2.89 4.00 11.26
CA GLN A 179 1.90 4.56 10.31
C GLN A 179 2.35 4.67 8.84
N SER A 180 3.62 4.50 8.51
CA SER A 180 4.13 4.45 7.14
C SER A 180 4.52 3.02 6.78
N PRO A 181 4.17 2.48 5.57
CA PRO A 181 4.39 1.08 5.27
C PRO A 181 5.89 0.72 5.16
N LEU A 182 6.24 -0.47 5.66
CA LEU A 182 7.58 -1.02 5.58
C LEU A 182 7.54 -2.55 5.64
N VAL A 183 8.21 -3.20 4.69
CA VAL A 183 8.22 -4.65 4.49
C VAL A 183 9.66 -5.15 4.47
N VAL A 184 9.93 -6.23 5.18
CA VAL A 184 11.22 -6.93 5.17
C VAL A 184 11.06 -8.23 4.39
N GLY A 185 11.86 -8.45 3.35
CA GLY A 185 12.00 -9.71 2.64
C GLY A 185 13.10 -10.56 3.29
N ILE A 186 12.85 -11.84 3.46
CA ILE A 186 13.80 -12.81 4.00
C ILE A 186 14.31 -13.64 2.83
N GLY A 187 15.56 -13.38 2.44
CA GLY A 187 16.26 -14.12 1.40
C GLY A 187 16.88 -15.42 1.93
N GLU A 188 17.61 -16.11 1.06
CA GLU A 188 18.40 -17.28 1.42
C GLU A 188 19.64 -16.87 2.22
N ASP A 189 20.20 -17.81 3.00
CA ASP A 189 21.46 -17.63 3.72
C ASP A 189 21.56 -16.40 4.63
N GLY A 190 20.42 -15.88 5.12
CA GLY A 190 20.37 -14.71 5.99
C GLY A 190 20.56 -13.38 5.27
N GLU A 191 20.23 -13.32 3.98
CA GLU A 191 20.09 -12.09 3.22
C GLU A 191 18.75 -11.40 3.55
N PHE A 192 18.73 -10.08 3.47
CA PHE A 192 17.53 -9.28 3.71
C PHE A 192 17.32 -8.23 2.63
N TYR A 193 16.06 -8.05 2.33
CA TYR A 193 15.54 -7.01 1.44
C TYR A 193 14.57 -6.14 2.21
N LEU A 194 14.55 -4.86 1.93
CA LEU A 194 13.63 -3.91 2.56
C LEU A 194 12.91 -3.11 1.48
N GLY A 195 11.62 -2.88 1.67
CA GLY A 195 10.83 -2.07 0.74
C GLY A 195 9.68 -1.35 1.44
N SER A 196 9.26 -0.22 0.89
CA SER A 196 8.01 0.43 1.30
C SER A 196 6.76 -0.32 0.83
N ASP A 197 6.91 -1.26 -0.10
CA ASP A 197 5.97 -2.33 -0.44
C ASP A 197 6.75 -3.57 -0.92
N ALA A 198 6.06 -4.65 -1.30
CA ALA A 198 6.69 -5.89 -1.71
C ALA A 198 7.31 -5.84 -3.13
N SER A 199 6.97 -4.86 -3.98
CA SER A 199 7.38 -4.83 -5.40
C SER A 199 8.89 -4.88 -5.63
N PRO A 200 9.77 -4.19 -4.84
CA PRO A 200 11.22 -4.31 -4.99
C PRO A 200 11.78 -5.64 -4.49
N ILE A 201 11.02 -6.41 -3.69
CA ILE A 201 11.48 -7.59 -2.95
C ILE A 201 11.18 -8.89 -3.69
N ILE A 202 10.03 -9.00 -4.35
CA ILE A 202 9.46 -10.25 -4.88
C ILE A 202 10.32 -10.98 -5.92
N GLU A 203 11.28 -10.29 -6.54
CA GLU A 203 12.22 -10.92 -7.46
C GLU A 203 13.25 -11.80 -6.73
N TYR A 204 13.52 -11.48 -5.48
CA TYR A 204 14.58 -12.10 -4.69
C TYR A 204 14.02 -13.09 -3.68
N THR A 205 12.82 -12.83 -3.15
CA THR A 205 12.14 -13.72 -2.20
C THR A 205 10.65 -13.46 -2.17
N ASP A 206 9.88 -14.52 -1.98
CA ASP A 206 8.44 -14.50 -1.73
C ASP A 206 8.10 -14.42 -0.22
N LYS A 207 9.09 -14.61 0.67
CA LYS A 207 8.92 -14.58 2.12
C LYS A 207 9.09 -13.18 2.64
N VAL A 208 8.03 -12.60 3.17
CA VAL A 208 8.02 -11.22 3.67
C VAL A 208 7.46 -11.12 5.08
N VAL A 209 7.92 -10.10 5.81
CA VAL A 209 7.38 -9.66 7.09
C VAL A 209 6.90 -8.23 6.94
N TYR A 210 5.62 -8.01 7.11
CA TYR A 210 5.05 -6.66 7.22
C TYR A 210 5.24 -6.16 8.65
N LEU A 211 6.04 -5.11 8.83
CA LEU A 211 6.22 -4.52 10.15
C LEU A 211 4.94 -3.85 10.62
N GLU A 212 4.66 -3.93 11.90
CA GLU A 212 3.55 -3.24 12.55
C GLU A 212 4.00 -1.94 13.22
N ASP A 213 3.04 -1.10 13.64
CA ASP A 213 3.33 0.17 14.27
C ASP A 213 4.13 -0.02 15.58
N GLY A 214 5.26 0.68 15.68
CA GLY A 214 6.18 0.57 16.80
C GLY A 214 7.19 -0.58 16.71
N ASN A 215 7.16 -1.37 15.63
CA ASN A 215 8.13 -2.43 15.40
C ASN A 215 9.46 -1.88 14.86
N ILE A 216 10.54 -2.49 15.31
CA ILE A 216 11.91 -2.25 14.87
C ILE A 216 12.49 -3.57 14.42
N ALA A 217 12.84 -3.68 13.13
CA ALA A 217 13.53 -4.81 12.55
C ALA A 217 15.05 -4.59 12.63
N VAL A 218 15.76 -5.57 13.12
CA VAL A 218 17.22 -5.62 13.15
C VAL A 218 17.65 -6.76 12.23
N MET A 219 18.15 -6.39 11.07
CA MET A 219 18.64 -7.28 10.03
C MET A 219 20.15 -7.39 10.16
N ARG A 220 20.69 -8.59 10.37
CA ARG A 220 22.13 -8.88 10.42
C ARG A 220 22.45 -10.00 9.45
N LEU A 221 23.44 -9.78 8.60
CA LEU A 221 23.85 -10.76 7.61
C LEU A 221 24.15 -12.12 8.24
N GLY A 222 23.56 -13.18 7.69
CA GLY A 222 23.76 -14.55 8.17
C GLY A 222 23.03 -14.89 9.48
N GLN A 223 22.14 -14.03 9.98
CA GLN A 223 21.34 -14.26 11.19
C GLN A 223 19.85 -14.25 10.86
N GLU A 224 19.05 -14.78 11.78
CA GLU A 224 17.59 -14.65 11.70
C GLU A 224 17.12 -13.21 11.91
N LEU A 225 16.02 -12.85 11.25
CA LEU A 225 15.40 -11.55 11.46
C LEU A 225 14.98 -11.37 12.91
N GLN A 226 15.49 -10.33 13.54
CA GLN A 226 15.07 -9.95 14.89
C GLN A 226 14.09 -8.78 14.79
N VAL A 227 12.90 -8.91 15.40
CA VAL A 227 11.94 -7.81 15.55
C VAL A 227 11.74 -7.52 17.03
N VAL A 228 11.83 -6.24 17.38
CA VAL A 228 11.57 -5.74 18.74
C VAL A 228 10.63 -4.54 18.65
N ASN A 229 9.98 -4.18 19.75
CA ASN A 229 9.24 -2.92 19.81
C ASN A 229 10.11 -1.78 20.44
N ILE A 230 9.53 -0.58 20.47
CA ILE A 230 10.22 0.60 21.08
C ILE A 230 10.56 0.40 22.57
N GLN A 231 9.91 -0.52 23.29
CA GLN A 231 10.20 -0.89 24.66
C GLN A 231 11.23 -2.01 24.80
N ASN A 232 11.84 -2.46 23.69
CA ASN A 232 12.80 -3.56 23.61
C ASN A 232 12.22 -4.95 23.94
N VAL A 233 10.89 -5.11 23.75
CA VAL A 233 10.27 -6.44 23.85
C VAL A 233 10.48 -7.17 22.53
N LYS A 234 11.03 -8.39 22.58
CA LYS A 234 11.21 -9.24 21.41
C LYS A 234 9.85 -9.72 20.90
N LEU A 235 9.65 -9.63 19.60
CA LEU A 235 8.42 -10.02 18.91
C LEU A 235 8.71 -11.19 17.97
N ASN A 236 7.71 -12.02 17.73
CA ASN A 236 7.77 -13.09 16.73
C ASN A 236 6.89 -12.67 15.54
N PRO A 237 7.47 -12.07 14.49
CA PRO A 237 6.69 -11.60 13.36
C PRO A 237 6.17 -12.78 12.53
N GLU A 238 4.99 -12.64 11.97
CA GLU A 238 4.44 -13.58 11.02
C GLU A 238 5.13 -13.43 9.66
N VAL A 239 5.72 -14.52 9.15
CA VAL A 239 6.27 -14.58 7.80
C VAL A 239 5.13 -14.93 6.84
N GLN A 240 4.88 -14.07 5.88
CA GLN A 240 3.85 -14.25 4.86
C GLN A 240 4.51 -14.57 3.51
N THR A 241 3.84 -15.41 2.71
CA THR A 241 4.25 -15.67 1.32
C THR A 241 3.47 -14.77 0.38
N VAL A 242 4.18 -14.03 -0.47
CA VAL A 242 3.59 -13.12 -1.45
C VAL A 242 3.59 -13.77 -2.82
N ASP A 243 2.40 -14.03 -3.35
CA ASP A 243 2.20 -14.57 -4.70
C ASP A 243 1.95 -13.42 -5.70
N ILE A 244 3.04 -12.81 -6.21
CA ILE A 244 2.98 -11.76 -7.23
C ILE A 244 3.84 -12.21 -8.42
N ASP A 245 3.22 -12.32 -9.60
CA ASP A 245 3.93 -12.60 -10.85
C ASP A 245 4.76 -11.38 -11.28
N LEU A 246 6.06 -11.58 -11.50
CA LEU A 246 6.98 -10.54 -11.99
C LEU A 246 6.52 -9.91 -13.31
N GLY A 247 5.90 -10.65 -14.21
CA GLY A 247 5.36 -10.14 -15.46
C GLY A 247 4.29 -9.06 -15.25
N GLN A 248 3.62 -9.06 -14.08
CA GLN A 248 2.60 -8.06 -13.76
C GLN A 248 3.18 -6.68 -13.42
N ILE A 249 4.43 -6.61 -12.97
CA ILE A 249 5.10 -5.36 -12.61
C ILE A 249 5.99 -4.79 -13.72
N GLU A 250 6.03 -5.44 -14.88
CA GLU A 250 6.74 -4.95 -16.06
C GLU A 250 5.76 -4.28 -17.04
N LYS A 251 6.27 -3.39 -17.91
CA LYS A 251 5.42 -2.68 -18.91
C LYS A 251 4.86 -3.58 -20.00
N GLY A 252 5.41 -4.78 -20.22
CA GLY A 252 4.89 -5.73 -21.20
C GLY A 252 4.78 -5.20 -22.63
N GLY A 253 5.72 -4.35 -23.06
CA GLY A 253 5.74 -3.71 -24.39
C GLY A 253 4.93 -2.42 -24.50
N PHE A 254 4.24 -1.99 -23.48
CA PHE A 254 3.53 -0.70 -23.47
C PHE A 254 4.49 0.46 -23.15
N PRO A 255 4.29 1.67 -23.72
CA PRO A 255 5.12 2.83 -23.43
C PRO A 255 4.98 3.29 -21.96
N HIS A 256 3.79 3.12 -21.37
CA HIS A 256 3.46 3.58 -20.01
C HIS A 256 2.70 2.52 -19.23
N PHE A 257 2.91 2.42 -17.91
CA PHE A 257 2.15 1.53 -17.03
C PHE A 257 0.65 1.81 -17.09
N MET A 258 0.24 3.06 -17.04
CA MET A 258 -1.18 3.42 -17.11
C MET A 258 -1.85 2.87 -18.38
N LEU A 259 -1.19 2.92 -19.54
CA LEU A 259 -1.75 2.36 -20.76
C LEU A 259 -1.87 0.84 -20.69
N LYS A 260 -0.85 0.13 -20.16
CA LYS A 260 -0.92 -1.30 -19.87
C LYS A 260 -2.11 -1.62 -19.00
N GLU A 261 -2.25 -0.90 -17.87
CA GLU A 261 -3.30 -1.10 -16.87
C GLU A 261 -4.71 -0.83 -17.41
N ILE A 262 -4.84 0.13 -18.34
CA ILE A 262 -6.09 0.35 -19.10
C ILE A 262 -6.44 -0.90 -19.92
N PHE A 263 -5.45 -1.51 -20.61
CA PHE A 263 -5.69 -2.71 -21.42
C PHE A 263 -5.87 -3.98 -20.58
N GLU A 264 -5.39 -4.02 -19.35
CA GLU A 264 -5.59 -5.12 -18.42
C GLU A 264 -7.02 -5.17 -17.82
N GLN A 265 -7.79 -4.09 -17.87
CA GLN A 265 -9.11 -4.01 -17.24
C GLN A 265 -10.05 -5.17 -17.55
N PRO A 266 -10.19 -5.69 -18.80
CA PRO A 266 -11.06 -6.82 -19.07
C PRO A 266 -10.71 -8.08 -18.29
N GLU A 267 -9.41 -8.36 -18.11
CA GLU A 267 -8.95 -9.51 -17.34
C GLU A 267 -9.07 -9.27 -15.84
N CYS A 268 -8.74 -8.06 -15.39
CA CYS A 268 -8.92 -7.65 -14.00
C CYS A 268 -10.36 -7.78 -13.53
N LEU A 269 -11.33 -7.40 -14.39
CA LEU A 269 -12.76 -7.57 -14.11
C LEU A 269 -13.16 -9.05 -13.98
N ARG A 270 -12.62 -9.95 -14.83
CA ARG A 270 -12.83 -11.39 -14.69
C ARG A 270 -12.29 -11.91 -13.37
N ASN A 271 -11.06 -11.50 -13.02
CA ASN A 271 -10.41 -11.91 -11.78
C ASN A 271 -11.19 -11.40 -10.55
N CYS A 272 -11.68 -10.16 -10.60
CA CYS A 272 -12.50 -9.57 -9.54
C CYS A 272 -13.82 -10.35 -9.34
N MET A 273 -14.41 -10.90 -10.39
CA MET A 273 -15.67 -11.67 -10.35
C MET A 273 -15.46 -13.18 -10.15
N ARG A 274 -14.22 -13.67 -10.29
CA ARG A 274 -13.92 -15.12 -10.20
C ARG A 274 -14.37 -15.71 -8.87
N GLY A 275 -15.21 -16.75 -8.93
CA GLY A 275 -15.80 -17.39 -7.75
C GLY A 275 -16.86 -16.57 -7.02
N ARG A 276 -17.10 -15.33 -7.45
CA ARG A 276 -18.09 -14.42 -6.84
C ARG A 276 -19.34 -14.27 -7.67
N VAL A 277 -19.23 -14.37 -8.98
CA VAL A 277 -20.38 -14.52 -9.88
C VAL A 277 -20.41 -15.97 -10.33
N VAL A 278 -21.49 -16.68 -9.97
CA VAL A 278 -21.65 -18.11 -10.22
C VAL A 278 -22.91 -18.35 -11.05
N SER A 279 -22.85 -19.34 -11.94
CA SER A 279 -24.04 -19.84 -12.65
C SER A 279 -24.49 -21.15 -12.03
N ARG A 280 -25.78 -21.30 -11.80
CA ARG A 280 -26.40 -22.53 -11.30
C ARG A 280 -27.48 -22.97 -12.27
N THR A 281 -27.49 -24.23 -12.59
CA THR A 281 -28.57 -24.85 -13.35
C THR A 281 -29.68 -25.22 -12.37
N VAL A 282 -30.86 -24.63 -12.54
CA VAL A 282 -32.05 -24.90 -11.71
C VAL A 282 -33.04 -25.66 -12.56
N GLU A 283 -33.42 -26.84 -12.13
CA GLU A 283 -34.49 -27.63 -12.72
C GLU A 283 -35.82 -27.29 -12.03
N THR A 284 -36.69 -26.62 -12.75
CA THR A 284 -38.04 -26.29 -12.27
C THR A 284 -39.06 -27.27 -12.86
N ARG A 285 -39.74 -27.98 -12.00
CA ARG A 285 -40.87 -28.85 -12.41
C ARG A 285 -42.11 -27.98 -12.60
N VAL A 286 -42.55 -27.83 -13.83
CA VAL A 286 -43.81 -27.14 -14.16
C VAL A 286 -44.89 -28.18 -14.39
N MET A 287 -45.93 -28.15 -13.57
CA MET A 287 -47.16 -28.95 -13.84
C MET A 287 -47.92 -28.29 -14.98
N THR A 288 -48.10 -28.99 -16.06
CA THR A 288 -49.03 -28.62 -17.14
C THR A 288 -50.40 -29.20 -16.90
N ASP A 289 -51.45 -28.53 -17.33
CA ASP A 289 -52.82 -28.99 -17.22
C ASP A 289 -53.00 -30.38 -17.91
N GLY A 290 -52.93 -31.45 -17.11
CA GLY A 290 -53.02 -32.84 -17.56
C GLY A 290 -51.76 -33.65 -17.27
N ASP A 291 -51.58 -34.14 -16.08
CA ASP A 291 -50.69 -35.24 -15.59
C ASP A 291 -49.23 -35.34 -16.15
N ASP A 292 -48.78 -34.43 -17.04
CA ASP A 292 -47.43 -34.39 -17.58
C ASP A 292 -46.59 -33.31 -16.87
N THR A 293 -45.53 -33.76 -16.17
CA THR A 293 -44.55 -32.89 -15.52
C THR A 293 -43.43 -32.60 -16.50
N THR A 294 -43.35 -31.37 -17.02
CA THR A 294 -42.21 -30.93 -17.82
C THR A 294 -41.13 -30.32 -16.92
N CYS A 295 -39.90 -30.82 -17.06
CA CYS A 295 -38.73 -30.19 -16.43
C CYS A 295 -38.22 -29.02 -17.31
N LYS A 296 -38.31 -27.80 -16.82
CA LYS A 296 -37.59 -26.66 -17.40
C LYS A 296 -36.25 -26.50 -16.72
N THR A 297 -35.21 -26.50 -17.50
CA THR A 297 -33.85 -26.22 -17.02
C THR A 297 -33.54 -24.77 -17.32
N GLU A 298 -33.38 -23.96 -16.28
CA GLU A 298 -32.99 -22.54 -16.42
C GLU A 298 -31.63 -22.33 -15.75
N THR A 299 -30.81 -21.45 -16.34
CA THR A 299 -29.52 -21.06 -15.75
C THR A 299 -29.72 -19.77 -14.99
N GLU A 300 -29.56 -19.82 -13.69
CA GLU A 300 -29.61 -18.64 -12.82
C GLU A 300 -28.18 -18.17 -12.48
N MET A 301 -28.00 -16.86 -12.50
CA MET A 301 -26.77 -16.23 -12.05
C MET A 301 -26.88 -15.83 -10.59
N GLY A 302 -25.81 -16.02 -9.83
CA GLY A 302 -25.78 -15.68 -8.41
C GLY A 302 -24.51 -14.92 -8.02
N VAL A 303 -24.62 -14.08 -6.99
CA VAL A 303 -23.47 -13.41 -6.38
C VAL A 303 -23.17 -14.07 -5.03
N VAL A 304 -21.92 -14.44 -4.81
CA VAL A 304 -21.40 -15.02 -3.57
C VAL A 304 -20.22 -14.20 -3.09
N LEU A 305 -20.32 -13.66 -1.88
CA LEU A 305 -19.24 -12.94 -1.21
C LEU A 305 -19.01 -13.56 0.16
N SER A 306 -17.92 -14.31 0.32
CA SER A 306 -17.56 -14.97 1.60
C SER A 306 -17.40 -13.96 2.75
N SER A 307 -16.91 -12.78 2.45
CA SER A 307 -16.75 -11.67 3.41
C SER A 307 -18.06 -11.18 4.07
N ILE A 308 -19.22 -11.55 3.49
CA ILE A 308 -20.52 -11.21 4.07
C ILE A 308 -21.00 -12.31 5.03
N THR A 309 -20.61 -13.57 4.81
CA THR A 309 -21.21 -14.73 5.47
C THR A 309 -21.14 -14.65 7.00
N ASP A 310 -19.96 -14.33 7.54
CA ASP A 310 -19.73 -14.29 8.99
C ASP A 310 -20.26 -13.00 9.65
N HIS A 311 -20.49 -11.95 8.85
CA HIS A 311 -20.89 -10.62 9.32
C HIS A 311 -22.21 -10.15 8.69
N ARG A 312 -23.03 -11.11 8.25
CA ARG A 312 -24.27 -10.87 7.51
C ARG A 312 -25.23 -9.94 8.25
N GLN A 313 -25.39 -10.15 9.56
CA GLN A 313 -26.34 -9.39 10.37
C GLN A 313 -25.95 -7.91 10.48
N GLN A 314 -24.68 -7.61 10.62
CA GLN A 314 -24.18 -6.23 10.69
C GLN A 314 -24.49 -5.48 9.39
N LEU A 315 -24.23 -6.12 8.24
CA LEU A 315 -24.47 -5.51 6.92
C LEU A 315 -25.96 -5.37 6.59
N LEU A 316 -26.78 -6.38 6.90
CA LEU A 316 -28.22 -6.35 6.62
C LEU A 316 -28.99 -5.38 7.52
N ASN A 317 -28.55 -5.20 8.76
CA ASN A 317 -29.18 -4.33 9.76
C ASN A 317 -28.61 -2.92 9.80
N ALA A 318 -27.64 -2.61 8.95
CA ALA A 318 -27.04 -1.28 8.87
C ALA A 318 -28.12 -0.21 8.68
N LYS A 319 -28.13 0.79 9.55
CA LYS A 319 -29.04 1.96 9.42
C LYS A 319 -28.51 2.98 8.42
N ARG A 320 -27.19 3.07 8.30
CA ARG A 320 -26.47 3.91 7.37
C ARG A 320 -25.14 3.24 6.99
N ILE A 321 -24.72 3.48 5.76
CA ILE A 321 -23.38 3.12 5.29
C ILE A 321 -22.59 4.41 5.05
N ILE A 322 -21.35 4.48 5.55
CA ILE A 322 -20.43 5.59 5.32
C ILE A 322 -19.25 5.05 4.52
N ILE A 323 -19.02 5.56 3.33
CA ILE A 323 -17.88 5.17 2.49
C ILE A 323 -16.78 6.22 2.70
N VAL A 324 -15.59 5.78 3.16
CA VAL A 324 -14.43 6.64 3.36
C VAL A 324 -13.29 6.27 2.42
N ALA A 325 -12.81 7.21 1.63
CA ALA A 325 -11.76 6.97 0.64
C ALA A 325 -11.07 8.28 0.21
N CYS A 326 -10.02 8.15 -0.61
CA CYS A 326 -9.31 9.26 -1.24
C CYS A 326 -9.22 9.05 -2.76
N GLY A 327 -9.13 10.13 -3.54
CA GLY A 327 -8.89 10.12 -4.98
C GLY A 327 -9.92 9.31 -5.77
N THR A 328 -9.48 8.46 -6.69
CA THR A 328 -10.35 7.64 -7.53
C THR A 328 -11.19 6.63 -6.74
N SER A 329 -10.70 6.16 -5.59
CA SER A 329 -11.46 5.30 -4.67
C SER A 329 -12.68 6.02 -4.10
N TRP A 330 -12.57 7.33 -3.81
CA TRP A 330 -13.72 8.15 -3.42
C TRP A 330 -14.76 8.24 -4.54
N HIS A 331 -14.31 8.42 -5.81
CA HIS A 331 -15.22 8.41 -6.97
C HIS A 331 -15.90 7.05 -7.17
N ALA A 332 -15.19 5.93 -6.92
CA ALA A 332 -15.82 4.61 -6.90
C ALA A 332 -16.91 4.52 -5.82
N GLY A 333 -16.64 5.12 -4.65
CA GLY A 333 -17.62 5.26 -3.57
C GLY A 333 -18.91 5.99 -3.98
N LEU A 334 -18.82 7.05 -4.80
CA LEU A 334 -20.00 7.75 -5.32
C LEU A 334 -20.90 6.84 -6.19
N ILE A 335 -20.28 5.99 -7.02
CA ILE A 335 -21.02 5.00 -7.81
C ILE A 335 -21.63 3.95 -6.88
N GLY A 336 -20.84 3.44 -5.92
CA GLY A 336 -21.30 2.49 -4.89
C GLY A 336 -22.49 2.99 -4.09
N LYS A 337 -22.47 4.28 -3.72
CA LYS A 337 -23.61 4.94 -3.07
C LYS A 337 -24.90 4.73 -3.86
N GLN A 338 -24.91 5.08 -5.14
CA GLN A 338 -26.10 4.94 -5.97
C GLN A 338 -26.57 3.49 -6.04
N MET A 339 -25.67 2.53 -6.17
CA MET A 339 -26.00 1.11 -6.25
C MET A 339 -26.59 0.59 -4.92
N ILE A 340 -25.97 0.93 -3.80
CA ILE A 340 -26.43 0.51 -2.47
C ILE A 340 -27.78 1.15 -2.14
N GLU A 341 -27.94 2.45 -2.36
CA GLU A 341 -29.22 3.14 -2.10
C GLU A 341 -30.34 2.59 -2.98
N ASN A 342 -30.06 2.29 -4.26
CA ASN A 342 -31.07 1.73 -5.17
C ASN A 342 -31.46 0.30 -4.83
N TYR A 343 -30.50 -0.57 -4.56
CA TYR A 343 -30.77 -2.01 -4.43
C TYR A 343 -30.90 -2.48 -2.99
N CYS A 344 -30.21 -1.85 -2.03
CA CYS A 344 -30.28 -2.24 -0.62
C CYS A 344 -31.25 -1.39 0.19
N ARG A 345 -31.63 -0.20 -0.29
CA ARG A 345 -32.47 0.76 0.41
C ARG A 345 -31.88 1.17 1.77
N ILE A 346 -30.57 1.33 1.82
CA ILE A 346 -29.80 1.80 2.97
C ILE A 346 -29.21 3.18 2.60
N PRO A 347 -29.39 4.23 3.42
CA PRO A 347 -28.79 5.54 3.20
C PRO A 347 -27.27 5.43 3.17
N VAL A 348 -26.61 6.12 2.23
CA VAL A 348 -25.15 6.10 2.06
C VAL A 348 -24.57 7.51 2.04
N GLU A 349 -23.55 7.75 2.84
CA GLU A 349 -22.71 8.93 2.79
C GLU A 349 -21.35 8.57 2.18
N VAL A 350 -20.74 9.46 1.38
CA VAL A 350 -19.43 9.26 0.80
C VAL A 350 -18.55 10.42 1.18
N GLU A 351 -17.51 10.14 1.96
CA GLU A 351 -16.66 11.14 2.59
C GLU A 351 -15.22 11.03 2.08
N TYR A 352 -14.57 12.17 1.89
CA TYR A 352 -13.11 12.16 1.81
C TYR A 352 -12.52 11.75 3.16
N ALA A 353 -11.66 10.75 3.15
CA ALA A 353 -11.08 10.23 4.40
C ALA A 353 -10.27 11.31 5.15
N SER A 354 -9.61 12.23 4.42
CA SER A 354 -8.94 13.40 5.00
C SER A 354 -9.89 14.29 5.79
N GLU A 355 -11.07 14.62 5.21
CA GLU A 355 -12.05 15.47 5.87
C GLU A 355 -12.71 14.72 7.05
N PHE A 356 -13.05 13.45 6.85
CA PHE A 356 -13.69 12.63 7.86
C PHE A 356 -12.87 12.57 9.16
N ARG A 357 -11.54 12.38 9.07
CA ARG A 357 -10.68 12.27 10.26
C ARG A 357 -10.57 13.54 11.10
N TYR A 358 -10.78 14.72 10.50
CA TYR A 358 -10.58 16.00 11.20
C TYR A 358 -11.88 16.68 11.65
N ARG A 359 -13.03 16.33 11.09
CA ARG A 359 -14.30 17.05 11.35
C ARG A 359 -15.11 16.55 12.55
N ASN A 360 -14.63 15.61 13.35
CA ASN A 360 -15.36 14.95 14.43
C ASN A 360 -16.70 14.36 13.94
N PRO A 361 -16.71 13.33 13.10
CA PRO A 361 -17.91 12.80 12.46
C PRO A 361 -18.84 12.14 13.47
N VAL A 362 -20.15 12.22 13.22
CA VAL A 362 -21.14 11.49 14.01
C VAL A 362 -21.20 10.05 13.47
N VAL A 363 -20.59 9.12 14.20
CA VAL A 363 -20.56 7.69 13.89
C VAL A 363 -21.11 6.91 15.08
N THR A 364 -21.89 5.88 14.81
CA THR A 364 -22.52 5.02 15.82
C THR A 364 -22.24 3.56 15.54
N LYS A 365 -22.49 2.70 16.52
CA LYS A 365 -22.41 1.23 16.37
C LYS A 365 -23.42 0.62 15.38
N ASP A 366 -24.42 1.37 14.96
CA ASP A 366 -25.41 0.95 13.97
C ASP A 366 -25.00 1.32 12.53
N ASP A 367 -23.87 2.05 12.38
CA ASP A 367 -23.28 2.40 11.09
C ASP A 367 -22.33 1.31 10.61
N VAL A 368 -22.29 1.11 9.29
CA VAL A 368 -21.23 0.35 8.62
C VAL A 368 -20.32 1.34 7.88
N VAL A 369 -19.04 1.27 8.13
CA VAL A 369 -18.05 2.10 7.42
C VAL A 369 -17.32 1.24 6.38
N ILE A 370 -17.42 1.62 5.10
CA ILE A 370 -16.71 0.96 4.00
C ILE A 370 -15.45 1.77 3.66
N ALA A 371 -14.29 1.17 3.88
CA ALA A 371 -13.01 1.76 3.51
C ALA A 371 -12.57 1.25 2.13
N ILE A 372 -12.28 2.17 1.20
CA ILE A 372 -11.83 1.80 -0.15
C ILE A 372 -10.42 2.34 -0.36
N SER A 373 -9.48 1.45 -0.71
CA SER A 373 -8.11 1.83 -1.00
C SER A 373 -7.45 0.83 -1.97
N GLN A 374 -6.79 1.33 -3.01
CA GLN A 374 -6.01 0.48 -3.92
C GLN A 374 -4.81 -0.12 -3.19
N SER A 375 -3.96 0.71 -2.59
CA SER A 375 -2.75 0.24 -1.89
C SER A 375 -3.04 -0.41 -0.53
N GLY A 376 -4.19 -0.06 0.09
CA GLY A 376 -4.47 -0.42 1.48
C GLY A 376 -3.57 0.28 2.51
N GLU A 377 -2.79 1.29 2.08
CA GLU A 377 -1.81 2.02 2.91
C GLU A 377 -2.09 3.54 2.91
N THR A 378 -3.27 3.97 2.49
CA THR A 378 -3.63 5.38 2.47
C THR A 378 -3.81 5.88 3.89
N ALA A 379 -2.92 6.77 4.35
CA ALA A 379 -2.84 7.21 5.73
C ALA A 379 -4.15 7.83 6.25
N ASP A 380 -4.80 8.68 5.44
CA ASP A 380 -6.07 9.30 5.83
C ASP A 380 -7.20 8.27 5.95
N THR A 381 -7.27 7.30 5.04
CA THR A 381 -8.26 6.22 5.10
C THR A 381 -8.04 5.34 6.34
N LEU A 382 -6.78 5.00 6.64
CA LEU A 382 -6.44 4.24 7.84
C LEU A 382 -6.82 5.00 9.13
N ALA A 383 -6.56 6.30 9.19
CA ALA A 383 -6.93 7.12 10.34
C ALA A 383 -8.45 7.25 10.48
N ALA A 384 -9.18 7.40 9.36
CA ALA A 384 -10.62 7.49 9.34
C ALA A 384 -11.29 6.21 9.89
N ILE A 385 -10.82 5.02 9.48
CA ILE A 385 -11.40 3.76 9.99
C ILE A 385 -11.07 3.51 11.47
N LYS A 386 -9.88 3.89 11.95
CA LYS A 386 -9.54 3.81 13.38
C LYS A 386 -10.51 4.67 14.20
N LEU A 387 -10.75 5.91 13.78
CA LEU A 387 -11.72 6.80 14.43
C LEU A 387 -13.14 6.21 14.43
N ALA A 388 -13.59 5.65 13.30
CA ALA A 388 -14.91 5.01 13.21
C ALA A 388 -15.02 3.78 14.11
N LYS A 389 -13.95 2.98 14.20
CA LYS A 389 -13.87 1.78 15.05
C LYS A 389 -13.93 2.13 16.55
N GLU A 390 -13.29 3.21 16.96
CA GLU A 390 -13.40 3.75 18.34
C GLU A 390 -14.83 4.11 18.71
N SER A 391 -15.65 4.51 17.73
CA SER A 391 -17.09 4.79 17.90
C SER A 391 -17.97 3.52 17.87
N GLY A 392 -17.38 2.34 17.68
CA GLY A 392 -18.05 1.06 17.65
C GLY A 392 -18.70 0.68 16.32
N ALA A 393 -18.42 1.41 15.23
CA ALA A 393 -18.90 1.08 13.89
C ALA A 393 -18.23 -0.20 13.36
N PHE A 394 -18.98 -0.95 12.54
CA PHE A 394 -18.47 -2.10 11.83
C PHE A 394 -17.71 -1.64 10.56
N ILE A 395 -16.49 -2.12 10.37
CA ILE A 395 -15.60 -1.70 9.28
C ILE A 395 -15.48 -2.78 8.21
N TYR A 396 -15.84 -2.43 6.97
CA TYR A 396 -15.69 -3.29 5.78
C TYR A 396 -14.61 -2.73 4.85
N GLY A 397 -13.61 -3.54 4.48
CA GLY A 397 -12.51 -3.15 3.62
C GLY A 397 -12.70 -3.55 2.17
N ILE A 398 -12.41 -2.64 1.22
CA ILE A 398 -12.26 -2.95 -0.21
C ILE A 398 -10.84 -2.55 -0.60
N CYS A 399 -9.93 -3.53 -0.68
CA CYS A 399 -8.50 -3.31 -0.94
C CYS A 399 -8.02 -4.14 -2.13
N ASN A 400 -6.90 -3.74 -2.74
CA ASN A 400 -6.22 -4.57 -3.73
C ASN A 400 -5.05 -5.36 -3.10
N SER A 401 -4.27 -4.69 -2.24
CA SER A 401 -3.07 -5.29 -1.64
C SER A 401 -3.45 -6.18 -0.45
N ILE A 402 -3.13 -7.48 -0.59
CA ILE A 402 -3.33 -8.47 0.47
C ILE A 402 -2.41 -8.15 1.64
N GLY A 403 -2.92 -8.29 2.87
CA GLY A 403 -2.14 -8.05 4.10
C GLY A 403 -1.79 -6.57 4.36
N SER A 404 -2.36 -5.62 3.62
CA SER A 404 -2.16 -4.19 3.84
C SER A 404 -2.71 -3.71 5.19
N SER A 405 -2.25 -2.53 5.63
CA SER A 405 -2.64 -1.96 6.94
C SER A 405 -4.15 -1.77 7.07
N ILE A 406 -4.82 -1.26 6.02
CA ILE A 406 -6.28 -1.10 6.01
C ILE A 406 -6.96 -2.47 6.08
N ALA A 407 -6.50 -3.45 5.29
CA ALA A 407 -7.09 -4.79 5.29
C ALA A 407 -6.99 -5.48 6.67
N ARG A 408 -5.89 -5.28 7.41
CA ARG A 408 -5.74 -5.82 8.78
C ARG A 408 -6.55 -5.08 9.84
N GLU A 409 -6.84 -3.80 9.63
CA GLU A 409 -7.60 -2.98 10.56
C GLU A 409 -9.12 -3.17 10.43
N THR A 410 -9.61 -3.66 9.28
CA THR A 410 -11.03 -3.89 9.03
C THR A 410 -11.53 -5.18 9.67
N ASP A 411 -12.83 -5.23 10.04
CA ASP A 411 -13.45 -6.42 10.64
C ASP A 411 -13.66 -7.54 9.61
N THR A 412 -13.90 -7.16 8.35
CA THR A 412 -13.95 -8.02 7.17
C THR A 412 -13.73 -7.20 5.91
N GLY A 413 -13.64 -7.85 4.75
CA GLY A 413 -13.48 -7.12 3.50
C GLY A 413 -13.39 -8.00 2.26
N THR A 414 -13.23 -7.35 1.13
CA THR A 414 -13.11 -7.99 -0.19
C THR A 414 -11.92 -7.42 -0.94
N TYR A 415 -10.99 -8.29 -1.34
CA TYR A 415 -9.92 -7.91 -2.26
C TYR A 415 -10.43 -7.82 -3.69
N ILE A 416 -9.99 -6.80 -4.44
CA ILE A 416 -10.42 -6.60 -5.82
C ILE A 416 -9.67 -7.46 -6.84
N HIS A 417 -8.53 -8.06 -6.49
CA HIS A 417 -7.73 -8.99 -7.29
C HIS A 417 -7.39 -8.50 -8.72
N VAL A 418 -7.04 -7.22 -8.86
CA VAL A 418 -6.67 -6.63 -10.16
C VAL A 418 -5.16 -6.66 -10.43
N GLY A 419 -4.40 -7.28 -9.55
CA GLY A 419 -2.93 -7.29 -9.60
C GLY A 419 -2.32 -5.94 -9.22
N PRO A 420 -0.99 -5.81 -9.23
CA PRO A 420 -0.29 -4.56 -8.92
C PRO A 420 -0.69 -3.44 -9.89
N GLU A 421 -1.00 -2.25 -9.39
CA GLU A 421 -1.24 -1.04 -10.17
C GLU A 421 -0.14 -0.04 -9.86
N ILE A 422 0.64 0.31 -10.89
CA ILE A 422 1.86 1.13 -10.79
C ILE A 422 1.62 2.55 -11.32
N GLY A 423 0.69 2.72 -12.24
CA GLY A 423 0.29 4.03 -12.75
C GLY A 423 -0.21 4.94 -11.62
N VAL A 424 0.26 6.19 -11.58
CA VAL A 424 -0.13 7.16 -10.53
C VAL A 424 -1.64 7.40 -10.53
N ALA A 425 -2.23 7.58 -11.72
CA ALA A 425 -3.66 7.66 -11.88
C ALA A 425 -4.25 6.25 -11.99
N SER A 426 -5.07 5.88 -11.03
CA SER A 426 -5.70 4.56 -10.95
C SER A 426 -6.70 4.36 -12.10
N THR A 427 -6.66 3.19 -12.71
CA THR A 427 -7.55 2.75 -13.80
C THR A 427 -8.20 1.41 -13.48
N LYS A 428 -7.44 0.32 -13.48
CA LYS A 428 -7.95 -1.04 -13.24
C LYS A 428 -8.44 -1.24 -11.79
N ALA A 429 -7.79 -0.61 -10.82
CA ALA A 429 -8.25 -0.70 -9.43
C ALA A 429 -9.58 0.03 -9.24
N PHE A 430 -9.77 1.19 -9.87
CA PHE A 430 -11.07 1.89 -9.86
C PHE A 430 -12.20 1.01 -10.40
N THR A 431 -12.02 0.39 -11.57
CA THR A 431 -13.04 -0.51 -12.14
C THR A 431 -13.28 -1.76 -11.28
N GLY A 432 -12.22 -2.31 -10.66
CA GLY A 432 -12.34 -3.40 -9.69
C GLY A 432 -13.12 -3.01 -8.43
N GLN A 433 -12.87 -1.81 -7.89
CA GLN A 433 -13.60 -1.27 -6.72
C GLN A 433 -15.09 -1.08 -7.03
N VAL A 434 -15.41 -0.50 -8.18
CA VAL A 434 -16.81 -0.37 -8.65
C VAL A 434 -17.47 -1.73 -8.78
N THR A 435 -16.76 -2.73 -9.34
CA THR A 435 -17.28 -4.11 -9.48
C THR A 435 -17.61 -4.73 -8.11
N VAL A 436 -16.70 -4.61 -7.13
CA VAL A 436 -16.95 -5.13 -5.77
C VAL A 436 -18.12 -4.41 -5.11
N LEU A 437 -18.24 -3.09 -5.27
CA LEU A 437 -19.38 -2.33 -4.73
C LEU A 437 -20.72 -2.76 -5.33
N ILE A 438 -20.76 -3.07 -6.65
CA ILE A 438 -21.95 -3.62 -7.31
C ILE A 438 -22.28 -5.03 -6.77
N LEU A 439 -21.26 -5.90 -6.65
CA LEU A 439 -21.44 -7.25 -6.08
C LEU A 439 -21.99 -7.18 -4.65
N LEU A 440 -21.45 -6.27 -3.83
CA LEU A 440 -21.90 -6.03 -2.46
C LEU A 440 -23.38 -5.57 -2.42
N ALA A 441 -23.73 -4.60 -3.28
CA ALA A 441 -25.09 -4.09 -3.38
C ALA A 441 -26.08 -5.18 -3.83
N LEU A 442 -25.70 -6.01 -4.80
CA LEU A 442 -26.55 -7.12 -5.27
C LEU A 442 -26.72 -8.18 -4.19
N ALA A 443 -25.65 -8.57 -3.49
CA ALA A 443 -25.72 -9.57 -2.42
C ALA A 443 -26.60 -9.10 -1.25
N ILE A 444 -26.40 -7.88 -0.76
CA ILE A 444 -27.20 -7.31 0.35
C ILE A 444 -28.66 -7.08 -0.11
N GLY A 445 -28.86 -6.51 -1.30
CA GLY A 445 -30.18 -6.21 -1.84
C GLY A 445 -31.05 -7.46 -2.01
N LYS A 446 -30.46 -8.57 -2.52
CA LYS A 446 -31.14 -9.87 -2.63
C LYS A 446 -31.54 -10.41 -1.26
N GLU A 447 -30.64 -10.40 -0.30
CA GLU A 447 -30.90 -10.92 1.05
C GLU A 447 -31.92 -10.08 1.85
N ARG A 448 -31.94 -8.77 1.62
CA ARG A 448 -32.96 -7.88 2.19
C ARG A 448 -34.31 -7.95 1.48
N GLY A 449 -34.37 -8.61 0.32
CA GLY A 449 -35.58 -8.65 -0.53
C GLY A 449 -35.96 -7.30 -1.13
N THR A 450 -35.00 -6.40 -1.28
CA THR A 450 -35.20 -5.02 -1.79
C THR A 450 -34.94 -4.87 -3.28
N ILE A 451 -34.42 -5.91 -3.93
CA ILE A 451 -34.30 -6.04 -5.40
C ILE A 451 -35.14 -7.21 -5.88
N SER A 452 -35.85 -7.05 -6.98
CA SER A 452 -36.62 -8.16 -7.58
C SER A 452 -35.69 -9.21 -8.19
N GLU A 453 -36.12 -10.49 -8.19
CA GLU A 453 -35.30 -11.57 -8.77
C GLU A 453 -34.97 -11.32 -10.24
N ASN A 454 -35.92 -10.85 -11.03
CA ASN A 454 -35.71 -10.54 -12.45
C ASN A 454 -34.65 -9.44 -12.64
N GLU A 455 -34.70 -8.38 -11.84
CA GLU A 455 -33.72 -7.30 -11.91
C GLU A 455 -32.35 -7.76 -11.43
N TYR A 456 -32.28 -8.53 -10.37
CA TYR A 456 -31.05 -9.14 -9.86
C TYR A 456 -30.38 -10.02 -10.92
N GLN A 457 -31.11 -10.93 -11.57
CA GLN A 457 -30.59 -11.80 -12.63
C GLN A 457 -30.08 -10.97 -13.82
N LYS A 458 -30.87 -10.00 -14.28
CA LYS A 458 -30.50 -9.12 -15.40
C LYS A 458 -29.19 -8.35 -15.12
N ILE A 459 -29.04 -7.78 -13.91
CA ILE A 459 -27.85 -7.01 -13.58
C ILE A 459 -26.63 -7.93 -13.43
N THR A 460 -26.79 -9.08 -12.79
CA THR A 460 -25.71 -10.07 -12.62
C THR A 460 -25.21 -10.58 -13.97
N GLU A 461 -26.11 -10.86 -14.93
CA GLU A 461 -25.74 -11.23 -16.29
C GLU A 461 -25.02 -10.10 -17.04
N GLN A 462 -25.52 -8.86 -16.92
CA GLN A 462 -24.85 -7.71 -17.53
C GLN A 462 -23.46 -7.48 -16.94
N LEU A 463 -23.29 -7.63 -15.63
CA LEU A 463 -22.00 -7.52 -14.94
C LEU A 463 -21.03 -8.61 -15.45
N TRP A 464 -21.48 -9.85 -15.59
CA TRP A 464 -20.67 -10.94 -16.17
C TRP A 464 -20.15 -10.62 -17.58
N ASN A 465 -20.94 -9.88 -18.36
CA ASN A 465 -20.61 -9.50 -19.74
C ASN A 465 -19.75 -8.23 -19.85
N ILE A 466 -19.53 -7.47 -18.77
CA ILE A 466 -18.72 -6.23 -18.77
C ILE A 466 -17.31 -6.42 -19.35
N PRO A 467 -16.56 -7.49 -19.02
CA PRO A 467 -15.22 -7.70 -19.61
C PRO A 467 -15.21 -7.75 -21.15
N CYS A 468 -16.27 -8.31 -21.75
CA CYS A 468 -16.40 -8.35 -23.20
C CYS A 468 -16.69 -6.96 -23.77
N LYS A 469 -17.60 -6.21 -23.15
CA LYS A 469 -17.90 -4.82 -23.53
C LYS A 469 -16.67 -3.92 -23.41
N MET A 470 -15.86 -4.09 -22.33
CA MET A 470 -14.61 -3.37 -22.14
C MET A 470 -13.62 -3.63 -23.29
N LYS A 471 -13.48 -4.89 -23.74
CA LYS A 471 -12.63 -5.21 -24.90
C LYS A 471 -13.05 -4.47 -26.16
N GLU A 472 -14.36 -4.32 -26.41
CA GLU A 472 -14.84 -3.56 -27.56
C GLU A 472 -14.51 -2.06 -27.44
N VAL A 473 -14.66 -1.49 -26.24
CA VAL A 473 -14.28 -0.08 -25.99
C VAL A 473 -12.78 0.14 -26.21
N LEU A 474 -11.93 -0.79 -25.78
CA LEU A 474 -10.48 -0.67 -25.95
C LEU A 474 -10.01 -0.70 -27.43
N LYS A 475 -10.81 -1.21 -28.35
CA LYS A 475 -10.53 -1.12 -29.80
C LYS A 475 -10.53 0.33 -30.30
N LEU A 476 -11.14 1.25 -29.55
CA LEU A 476 -11.17 2.68 -29.89
C LEU A 476 -9.89 3.43 -29.50
N ASN A 477 -8.92 2.76 -28.86
CA ASN A 477 -7.69 3.38 -28.32
C ASN A 477 -6.99 4.32 -29.32
N ASN A 478 -6.73 3.85 -30.55
CA ASN A 478 -6.02 4.65 -31.53
C ASN A 478 -6.82 5.90 -31.95
N LYS A 479 -8.14 5.76 -32.12
CA LYS A 479 -9.03 6.88 -32.44
C LYS A 479 -9.05 7.91 -31.31
N ILE A 480 -9.07 7.47 -30.04
CA ILE A 480 -9.03 8.35 -28.87
C ILE A 480 -7.67 9.05 -28.78
N ALA A 481 -6.57 8.33 -29.01
CA ALA A 481 -5.22 8.88 -29.00
C ALA A 481 -5.03 9.95 -30.10
N ASP A 482 -5.59 9.74 -31.28
CA ASP A 482 -5.53 10.73 -32.38
C ASP A 482 -6.35 11.98 -32.04
N LEU A 483 -7.55 11.82 -31.47
CA LEU A 483 -8.37 12.94 -31.03
C LEU A 483 -7.75 13.75 -29.90
N SER A 484 -6.95 13.12 -29.05
CA SER A 484 -6.28 13.81 -27.92
C SER A 484 -5.07 14.66 -28.33
N ARG A 485 -4.58 14.50 -29.57
CA ARG A 485 -3.46 15.27 -30.15
C ARG A 485 -3.91 16.53 -30.91
N THR A 486 -5.21 16.63 -31.19
CA THR A 486 -5.84 17.81 -31.81
C THR A 486 -6.34 18.78 -30.77
#